data_0e162e84411d38cdb09e00fe7d83f1f5
#
_entry.id   0e162e84411d38cdb09e00fe7d83f1f5
#
_cell.length_a   1.000
_cell.length_b   1.000
_cell.length_c   1.000
_cell.angle_alpha   90.00
_cell.angle_beta   90.00
_cell.angle_gamma   90.00
#
_symmetry.space_group_name_H-M   'P 1'
#
loop_
_entity.id
_entity.type
_entity.pdbx_description
1 polymer ?
#
loop_
_entity_poly.entity_id
_entity_poly.type
_entity_poly.pdbx_seq_one_letter_code
_entity_poly.pdbx_strand_id
1 'polypeptide(L)'
;ALAKINLGLDILRKREDGYHEVRMIMQTIQMYDVLEMKRVRKPGISLSVNYSYIPNDERNLVYKAAKLLMDEFQVKGGVDIHLEKFIPVAAGMAGGSSDAAAALVGINRLFKLGLSQKELMDRAVNIGADVPYCVMRGTALAEGIGEKLTSLPGVPMCYVLIGKPGINVSTKFVYGNLHLDAVTEHPDIDGMVEAIRNHDLYGITDRMGNVLESVTCPAYPVIDEIKAQMMKNGAVNAMMSGSGPTVFGIFDDPDKAEFARDQLKISGLSKQTF
;
A
#
# COMPACT_ATOMS: atom_id res chain seq x y z
N ALA A 1 11.18 0.65 3.74
CA ALA A 1 9.93 0.08 3.21
C ALA A 1 8.91 1.20 3.03
N LEU A 2 8.60 1.57 1.80
CA LEU A 2 7.72 2.71 1.51
C LEU A 2 6.25 2.28 1.44
N ALA A 3 5.33 3.06 1.99
CA ALA A 3 3.89 2.87 1.87
C ALA A 3 3.39 3.14 0.43
N LYS A 4 2.19 2.66 0.13
CA LYS A 4 1.47 3.00 -1.10
C LYS A 4 0.04 3.44 -0.80
N ILE A 5 -0.52 4.17 -1.75
CA ILE A 5 -1.95 4.44 -1.87
C ILE A 5 -2.44 3.92 -3.23
N ASN A 6 -3.76 3.80 -3.41
CA ASN A 6 -4.37 3.55 -4.70
C ASN A 6 -5.02 4.84 -5.18
N LEU A 7 -4.55 5.44 -6.27
CA LEU A 7 -5.16 6.64 -6.87
C LEU A 7 -6.47 6.29 -7.59
N GLY A 8 -6.55 5.08 -8.12
CA GLY A 8 -7.76 4.49 -8.68
C GLY A 8 -7.78 3.00 -8.38
N LEU A 9 -8.95 2.45 -8.05
CA LEU A 9 -9.12 1.02 -7.81
C LEU A 9 -10.45 0.56 -8.37
N ASP A 10 -10.41 -0.23 -9.42
CA ASP A 10 -11.55 -0.87 -10.04
C ASP A 10 -11.49 -2.39 -9.88
N ILE A 11 -12.65 -3.02 -9.82
CA ILE A 11 -12.84 -4.47 -9.79
C ILE A 11 -13.67 -4.85 -11.01
N LEU A 12 -13.04 -5.56 -11.94
CA LEU A 12 -13.66 -5.88 -13.23
C LEU A 12 -14.59 -7.08 -13.15
N ARG A 13 -14.20 -8.11 -12.41
CA ARG A 13 -14.97 -9.34 -12.23
C ARG A 13 -14.44 -10.21 -11.12
N LYS A 14 -15.25 -11.13 -10.64
CA LYS A 14 -14.81 -12.26 -9.81
C LYS A 14 -14.28 -13.36 -10.69
N ARG A 15 -13.14 -13.94 -10.34
CA ARG A 15 -12.48 -15.03 -11.07
C ARG A 15 -12.91 -16.39 -10.54
N GLU A 16 -12.71 -17.44 -11.33
CA GLU A 16 -13.02 -18.83 -10.94
C GLU A 16 -12.15 -19.34 -9.79
N ASP A 17 -10.92 -18.79 -9.65
CA ASP A 17 -9.99 -19.11 -8.57
C ASP A 17 -10.35 -18.44 -7.23
N GLY A 18 -11.46 -17.69 -7.19
CA GLY A 18 -11.97 -17.00 -6.00
C GLY A 18 -11.38 -15.61 -5.75
N TYR A 19 -10.36 -15.22 -6.53
CA TYR A 19 -9.83 -13.86 -6.53
C TYR A 19 -10.71 -12.92 -7.39
N HIS A 20 -10.41 -11.62 -7.33
CA HIS A 20 -11.01 -10.62 -8.20
C HIS A 20 -9.99 -10.11 -9.20
N GLU A 21 -10.43 -9.91 -10.43
CA GLU A 21 -9.66 -9.22 -11.43
C GLU A 21 -9.78 -7.72 -11.19
N VAL A 22 -8.63 -7.10 -10.90
CA VAL A 22 -8.56 -5.68 -10.54
C VAL A 22 -7.87 -4.88 -11.63
N ARG A 23 -8.14 -3.59 -11.65
CA ARG A 23 -7.41 -2.61 -12.44
C ARG A 23 -7.23 -1.36 -11.60
N MET A 24 -5.98 -1.02 -11.27
CA MET A 24 -5.73 0.04 -10.29
C MET A 24 -4.45 0.80 -10.58
N ILE A 25 -4.42 2.07 -10.16
CA ILE A 25 -3.21 2.87 -10.15
C ILE A 25 -2.66 2.89 -8.73
N MET A 26 -1.46 2.33 -8.58
CA MET A 26 -0.72 2.30 -7.32
C MET A 26 0.32 3.41 -7.31
N GLN A 27 0.42 4.13 -6.19
CA GLN A 27 1.37 5.20 -5.97
C GLN A 27 2.14 5.02 -4.68
N THR A 28 3.48 4.96 -4.78
CA THR A 28 4.35 5.01 -3.60
C THR A 28 4.36 6.41 -2.98
N ILE A 29 4.27 6.49 -1.66
CA ILE A 29 4.34 7.75 -0.90
C ILE A 29 5.53 7.77 0.06
N GLN A 30 5.95 8.96 0.53
CA GLN A 30 7.10 9.15 1.41
C GLN A 30 6.79 8.89 2.90
N MET A 31 6.02 7.85 3.15
CA MET A 31 5.81 7.29 4.48
C MET A 31 6.44 5.90 4.49
N TYR A 32 7.23 5.56 5.49
CA TYR A 32 8.03 4.34 5.44
C TYR A 32 8.28 3.69 6.80
N ASP A 33 8.47 2.38 6.76
CA ASP A 33 9.05 1.59 7.84
C ASP A 33 10.54 1.41 7.63
N VAL A 34 11.29 1.16 8.68
CA VAL A 34 12.75 0.97 8.63
C VAL A 34 13.10 -0.47 8.93
N LEU A 35 13.92 -1.09 8.07
CA LEU A 35 14.50 -2.41 8.31
C LEU A 35 16.01 -2.29 8.42
N GLU A 36 16.55 -2.64 9.58
CA GLU A 36 17.97 -2.84 9.78
C GLU A 36 18.30 -4.32 9.67
N MET A 37 19.31 -4.67 8.87
CA MET A 37 19.71 -6.06 8.64
C MET A 37 21.21 -6.24 8.76
N LYS A 38 21.64 -7.26 9.49
CA LYS A 38 23.05 -7.62 9.59
C LYS A 38 23.26 -9.13 9.47
N ARG A 39 24.37 -9.51 8.82
CA ARG A 39 24.79 -10.92 8.79
C ARG A 39 25.24 -11.36 10.16
N VAL A 40 24.87 -12.58 10.54
CA VAL A 40 25.35 -13.24 11.75
C VAL A 40 25.94 -14.61 11.44
N ARG A 41 26.87 -15.10 12.29
CA ARG A 41 27.51 -16.41 12.07
C ARG A 41 26.55 -17.57 12.35
N LYS A 42 25.68 -17.40 13.36
CA LYS A 42 24.69 -18.42 13.74
C LYS A 42 23.67 -18.53 12.61
N PRO A 43 23.46 -19.74 12.05
CA PRO A 43 22.46 -19.95 11.03
C PRO A 43 21.05 -19.61 11.52
N GLY A 44 20.19 -19.15 10.61
CA GLY A 44 18.78 -18.84 10.86
C GLY A 44 18.44 -17.35 10.71
N ILE A 45 17.18 -17.04 10.98
CA ILE A 45 16.62 -15.70 10.89
C ILE A 45 16.19 -15.27 12.30
N SER A 46 16.69 -14.14 12.75
CA SER A 46 16.20 -13.45 13.94
C SER A 46 15.44 -12.21 13.47
N LEU A 47 14.21 -12.02 13.96
CA LEU A 47 13.40 -10.87 13.66
C LEU A 47 12.93 -10.23 14.97
N SER A 48 13.14 -8.93 15.10
CA SER A 48 12.58 -8.09 16.16
C SER A 48 11.72 -6.98 15.58
N VAL A 49 10.64 -6.61 16.26
CA VAL A 49 9.70 -5.59 15.81
C VAL A 49 9.35 -4.68 17.00
N ASN A 50 9.22 -3.38 16.74
CA ASN A 50 8.88 -2.39 17.79
C ASN A 50 7.45 -2.53 18.35
N TYR A 51 6.57 -3.32 17.73
CA TYR A 51 5.21 -3.61 18.22
C TYR A 51 5.09 -5.08 18.66
N SER A 52 4.78 -5.32 19.92
CA SER A 52 4.67 -6.66 20.52
C SER A 52 3.53 -7.52 19.94
N TYR A 53 2.50 -6.92 19.35
CA TYR A 53 1.40 -7.64 18.71
C TYR A 53 1.68 -8.08 17.27
N ILE A 54 2.78 -7.65 16.68
CA ILE A 54 3.21 -8.10 15.36
C ILE A 54 4.09 -9.34 15.54
N PRO A 55 3.78 -10.46 14.85
CA PRO A 55 4.60 -11.66 14.92
C PRO A 55 6.06 -11.40 14.50
N ASN A 56 6.99 -12.06 15.17
CA ASN A 56 8.43 -12.02 14.86
C ASN A 56 8.95 -13.38 14.37
N ASP A 57 8.06 -14.23 13.87
CA ASP A 57 8.32 -15.58 13.37
C ASP A 57 7.83 -15.76 11.93
N GLU A 58 7.69 -17.02 11.48
CA GLU A 58 7.25 -17.38 10.12
C GLU A 58 5.88 -16.83 9.69
N ARG A 59 5.09 -16.29 10.60
CA ARG A 59 3.82 -15.59 10.29
C ARG A 59 4.06 -14.19 9.74
N ASN A 60 5.23 -13.61 9.98
CA ASN A 60 5.61 -12.29 9.49
C ASN A 60 6.12 -12.36 8.05
N LEU A 61 5.67 -11.45 7.17
CA LEU A 61 6.06 -11.42 5.77
C LEU A 61 7.55 -11.11 5.57
N VAL A 62 8.18 -10.34 6.48
CA VAL A 62 9.63 -10.10 6.49
C VAL A 62 10.40 -11.40 6.68
N TYR A 63 9.98 -12.22 7.66
CA TYR A 63 10.56 -13.52 7.91
C TYR A 63 10.42 -14.44 6.70
N LYS A 64 9.20 -14.51 6.11
CA LYS A 64 8.94 -15.30 4.89
C LYS A 64 9.83 -14.88 3.73
N ALA A 65 9.97 -13.57 3.52
CA ALA A 65 10.81 -13.01 2.45
C ALA A 65 12.29 -13.37 2.63
N ALA A 66 12.81 -13.22 3.84
CA ALA A 66 14.18 -13.60 4.17
C ALA A 66 14.39 -15.10 3.99
N LYS A 67 13.47 -15.92 4.52
CA LYS A 67 13.53 -17.39 4.43
C LYS A 67 13.51 -17.86 2.97
N LEU A 68 12.64 -17.30 2.14
CA LEU A 68 12.52 -17.64 0.73
C LEU A 68 13.88 -17.58 0.00
N LEU A 69 14.57 -16.44 0.11
CA LEU A 69 15.86 -16.28 -0.56
C LEU A 69 16.99 -17.05 0.12
N MET A 70 17.01 -17.13 1.46
CA MET A 70 18.06 -17.83 2.18
C MET A 70 18.00 -19.34 1.91
N ASP A 71 16.82 -19.93 1.81
CA ASP A 71 16.62 -21.34 1.48
C ASP A 71 16.96 -21.62 0.02
N GLU A 72 16.43 -20.82 -0.94
CA GLU A 72 16.67 -20.99 -2.38
C GLU A 72 18.17 -20.95 -2.71
N PHE A 73 18.90 -20.02 -2.11
CA PHE A 73 20.33 -19.82 -2.37
C PHE A 73 21.24 -20.53 -1.38
N GLN A 74 20.69 -21.39 -0.52
CA GLN A 74 21.43 -22.17 0.47
C GLN A 74 22.45 -21.30 1.27
N VAL A 75 21.98 -20.13 1.73
CA VAL A 75 22.81 -19.14 2.39
C VAL A 75 23.42 -19.71 3.65
N LYS A 76 24.76 -19.73 3.72
CA LYS A 76 25.51 -20.14 4.92
C LYS A 76 25.58 -18.99 5.92
N GLY A 77 25.15 -19.24 7.17
CA GLY A 77 25.04 -18.22 8.22
C GLY A 77 23.61 -17.75 8.41
N GLY A 78 23.43 -16.66 9.13
CA GLY A 78 22.12 -16.12 9.44
C GLY A 78 22.00 -14.61 9.20
N VAL A 79 20.81 -14.12 9.42
CA VAL A 79 20.48 -12.69 9.40
C VAL A 79 19.75 -12.31 10.68
N ASP A 80 20.12 -11.16 11.24
CA ASP A 80 19.40 -10.49 12.30
C ASP A 80 18.71 -9.24 11.69
N ILE A 81 17.40 -9.17 11.84
CA ILE A 81 16.54 -8.14 11.25
C ILE A 81 15.83 -7.40 12.37
N HIS A 82 15.93 -6.08 12.36
CA HIS A 82 15.14 -5.21 13.21
C HIS A 82 14.19 -4.39 12.35
N LEU A 83 12.87 -4.48 12.63
CA LEU A 83 11.81 -3.79 11.92
C LEU A 83 11.19 -2.73 12.82
N GLU A 84 11.32 -1.47 12.41
CA GLU A 84 10.62 -0.33 13.01
C GLU A 84 9.43 0.07 12.14
N LYS A 85 8.22 -0.12 12.67
CA LYS A 85 6.95 0.18 12.00
C LYS A 85 6.50 1.61 12.30
N PHE A 86 6.24 2.37 11.25
CA PHE A 86 5.61 3.70 11.26
C PHE A 86 4.36 3.73 10.36
N ILE A 87 4.33 2.90 9.31
CA ILE A 87 3.14 2.73 8.45
C ILE A 87 2.03 2.08 9.30
N PRO A 88 0.83 2.67 9.35
CA PRO A 88 -0.29 2.11 10.09
C PRO A 88 -0.58 0.66 9.70
N VAL A 89 -0.78 -0.21 10.69
CA VAL A 89 -1.05 -1.63 10.47
C VAL A 89 -2.50 -1.85 10.03
N ALA A 90 -2.75 -2.79 9.13
CA ALA A 90 -4.06 -3.10 8.57
C ALA A 90 -4.80 -1.85 8.03
N ALA A 91 -4.11 -1.07 7.23
CA ALA A 91 -4.50 0.27 6.82
C ALA A 91 -4.75 0.45 5.32
N GLY A 92 -4.72 -0.61 4.51
CA GLY A 92 -4.85 -0.50 3.04
C GLY A 92 -3.63 0.13 2.34
N MET A 93 -2.51 0.30 3.06
CA MET A 93 -1.29 0.98 2.58
C MET A 93 -0.12 0.03 2.28
N ALA A 94 -0.38 -1.27 2.24
CA ALA A 94 0.58 -2.35 1.96
C ALA A 94 1.84 -2.36 2.87
N GLY A 95 1.75 -1.90 4.14
CA GLY A 95 2.91 -1.82 5.04
C GLY A 95 3.67 -3.14 5.18
N GLY A 96 2.96 -4.25 5.47
CA GLY A 96 3.58 -5.58 5.57
C GLY A 96 4.19 -6.08 4.26
N SER A 97 3.56 -5.80 3.12
CA SER A 97 4.09 -6.15 1.79
C SER A 97 5.33 -5.33 1.45
N SER A 98 5.35 -4.06 1.85
CA SER A 98 6.51 -3.18 1.69
C SER A 98 7.70 -3.64 2.54
N ASP A 99 7.43 -4.08 3.78
CA ASP A 99 8.46 -4.66 4.65
C ASP A 99 9.06 -5.93 4.03
N ALA A 100 8.21 -6.81 3.49
CA ALA A 100 8.66 -8.02 2.79
C ALA A 100 9.50 -7.69 1.55
N ALA A 101 9.08 -6.70 0.75
CA ALA A 101 9.85 -6.24 -0.40
C ALA A 101 11.22 -5.69 0.01
N ALA A 102 11.27 -4.89 1.09
CA ALA A 102 12.52 -4.38 1.64
C ALA A 102 13.41 -5.53 2.15
N ALA A 103 12.82 -6.57 2.76
CA ALA A 103 13.55 -7.77 3.17
C ALA A 103 14.15 -8.52 1.97
N LEU A 104 13.39 -8.75 0.88
CA LEU A 104 13.90 -9.36 -0.35
C LEU A 104 15.11 -8.58 -0.90
N VAL A 105 14.96 -7.27 -1.05
CA VAL A 105 16.04 -6.40 -1.56
C VAL A 105 17.25 -6.41 -0.61
N GLY A 106 16.98 -6.34 0.71
CA GLY A 106 18.01 -6.36 1.75
C GLY A 106 18.82 -7.65 1.77
N ILE A 107 18.15 -8.81 1.75
CA ILE A 107 18.79 -10.14 1.70
C ILE A 107 19.61 -10.30 0.41
N ASN A 108 19.03 -9.92 -0.76
CA ASN A 108 19.74 -9.98 -2.03
C ASN A 108 21.07 -9.21 -1.98
N ARG A 109 21.05 -7.97 -1.44
CA ARG A 109 22.25 -7.13 -1.31
C ARG A 109 23.22 -7.66 -0.25
N LEU A 110 22.70 -8.01 0.93
CA LEU A 110 23.49 -8.44 2.08
C LEU A 110 24.31 -9.70 1.79
N PHE A 111 23.70 -10.67 1.07
CA PHE A 111 24.34 -11.92 0.71
C PHE A 111 24.88 -11.94 -0.72
N LYS A 112 24.77 -10.84 -1.47
CA LYS A 112 25.27 -10.69 -2.84
C LYS A 112 24.72 -11.77 -3.78
N LEU A 113 23.40 -12.01 -3.74
CA LEU A 113 22.77 -13.07 -4.53
C LEU A 113 22.71 -12.76 -6.03
N GLY A 114 22.85 -11.48 -6.40
CA GLY A 114 22.93 -11.04 -7.81
C GLY A 114 21.58 -10.97 -8.52
N LEU A 115 20.45 -11.05 -7.80
CA LEU A 115 19.13 -10.98 -8.39
C LEU A 115 18.79 -9.57 -8.90
N SER A 116 18.27 -9.48 -10.10
CA SER A 116 17.68 -8.29 -10.68
C SER A 116 16.35 -7.94 -10.01
N GLN A 117 15.87 -6.70 -10.21
CA GLN A 117 14.56 -6.29 -9.70
C GLN A 117 13.45 -7.20 -10.21
N LYS A 118 13.46 -7.58 -11.50
CA LYS A 118 12.47 -8.48 -12.09
C LYS A 118 12.48 -9.84 -11.40
N GLU A 119 13.63 -10.44 -11.18
CA GLU A 119 13.75 -11.74 -10.51
C GLU A 119 13.29 -11.70 -9.06
N LEU A 120 13.45 -10.56 -8.37
CA LEU A 120 12.87 -10.35 -7.04
C LEU A 120 11.35 -10.24 -7.10
N MET A 121 10.79 -9.51 -8.09
CA MET A 121 9.35 -9.38 -8.29
C MET A 121 8.70 -10.73 -8.59
N ASP A 122 9.32 -11.55 -9.43
CA ASP A 122 8.82 -12.89 -9.81
C ASP A 122 8.71 -13.81 -8.55
N ARG A 123 9.60 -13.66 -7.57
CA ARG A 123 9.56 -14.38 -6.29
C ARG A 123 8.58 -13.76 -5.29
N ALA A 124 8.45 -12.46 -5.33
CA ALA A 124 7.63 -11.68 -4.43
C ALA A 124 6.14 -12.05 -4.48
N VAL A 125 5.63 -12.49 -5.64
CA VAL A 125 4.24 -12.97 -5.84
C VAL A 125 3.89 -14.08 -4.85
N ASN A 126 4.83 -14.97 -4.53
CA ASN A 126 4.61 -16.08 -3.59
C ASN A 126 4.46 -15.64 -2.12
N ILE A 127 4.79 -14.36 -1.82
CA ILE A 127 4.67 -13.79 -0.48
C ILE A 127 3.35 -13.04 -0.34
N GLY A 128 2.94 -12.32 -1.37
CA GLY A 128 1.68 -11.58 -1.41
C GLY A 128 1.53 -10.73 -2.66
N ALA A 129 0.28 -10.44 -3.04
CA ALA A 129 -0.07 -9.77 -4.30
C ALA A 129 0.55 -8.35 -4.44
N ASP A 130 0.64 -7.59 -3.35
CA ASP A 130 1.20 -6.23 -3.36
C ASP A 130 2.75 -6.22 -3.28
N VAL A 131 3.40 -7.36 -2.95
CA VAL A 131 4.86 -7.38 -2.73
C VAL A 131 5.66 -7.07 -3.98
N PRO A 132 5.30 -7.57 -5.19
CA PRO A 132 5.97 -7.21 -6.43
C PRO A 132 5.96 -5.70 -6.70
N TYR A 133 4.81 -5.04 -6.50
CA TYR A 133 4.71 -3.59 -6.61
C TYR A 133 5.63 -2.88 -5.61
N CYS A 134 5.66 -3.34 -4.36
CA CYS A 134 6.55 -2.75 -3.33
C CYS A 134 8.05 -2.91 -3.67
N VAL A 135 8.42 -3.95 -4.43
CA VAL A 135 9.78 -4.09 -5.00
C VAL A 135 10.00 -3.09 -6.14
N MET A 136 9.01 -2.91 -7.03
CA MET A 136 9.08 -2.02 -8.19
C MET A 136 9.06 -0.55 -7.77
N ARG A 137 8.13 -0.14 -6.87
CA ARG A 137 7.89 1.24 -6.40
C ARG A 137 7.40 2.19 -7.51
N GLY A 138 7.25 3.47 -7.14
CA GLY A 138 6.84 4.54 -8.05
C GLY A 138 5.36 4.54 -8.35
N THR A 139 4.98 4.87 -9.59
CA THR A 139 3.61 4.85 -10.09
C THR A 139 3.43 3.66 -11.01
N ALA A 140 2.38 2.89 -10.83
CA ALA A 140 2.12 1.72 -11.66
C ALA A 140 0.64 1.50 -11.93
N LEU A 141 0.33 1.08 -13.14
CA LEU A 141 -0.90 0.35 -13.45
C LEU A 141 -0.71 -1.11 -13.02
N ALA A 142 -1.60 -1.59 -12.16
CA ALA A 142 -1.64 -2.97 -11.70
C ALA A 142 -2.92 -3.65 -12.17
N GLU A 143 -2.79 -4.81 -12.77
CA GLU A 143 -3.85 -5.61 -13.38
C GLU A 143 -3.76 -7.08 -12.90
N GLY A 144 -4.71 -7.93 -13.32
CA GLY A 144 -4.80 -9.30 -12.82
C GLY A 144 -5.36 -9.33 -11.39
N ILE A 145 -4.65 -9.93 -10.43
CA ILE A 145 -4.94 -9.82 -8.99
C ILE A 145 -4.10 -8.70 -8.33
N GLY A 146 -3.43 -7.85 -9.14
CA GLY A 146 -2.51 -6.79 -8.74
C GLY A 146 -1.04 -7.09 -9.04
N GLU A 147 -0.73 -8.24 -9.64
CA GLU A 147 0.63 -8.71 -9.93
C GLU A 147 1.16 -8.31 -11.30
N LYS A 148 0.28 -7.98 -12.26
CA LYS A 148 0.67 -7.52 -13.60
C LYS A 148 0.92 -6.03 -13.57
N LEU A 149 2.18 -5.65 -13.49
CA LEU A 149 2.59 -4.28 -13.24
C LEU A 149 3.17 -3.63 -14.50
N THR A 150 2.60 -2.49 -14.85
CA THR A 150 3.14 -1.58 -15.88
C THR A 150 3.61 -0.30 -15.21
N SER A 151 4.91 0.00 -15.28
CA SER A 151 5.47 1.24 -14.74
C SER A 151 4.94 2.46 -15.50
N LEU A 152 4.58 3.49 -14.76
CA LEU A 152 4.11 4.78 -15.29
C LEU A 152 5.10 5.89 -14.89
N PRO A 153 5.06 7.05 -15.58
CA PRO A 153 5.76 8.25 -15.09
C PRO A 153 5.33 8.60 -13.66
N GLY A 154 6.19 9.31 -12.93
CA GLY A 154 5.84 9.81 -11.60
C GLY A 154 4.69 10.82 -11.68
N VAL A 155 3.79 10.79 -10.71
CA VAL A 155 2.77 11.84 -10.55
C VAL A 155 3.43 13.20 -10.27
N PRO A 156 2.78 14.32 -10.64
CA PRO A 156 3.23 15.66 -10.28
C PRO A 156 3.46 15.80 -8.78
N MET A 157 4.33 16.75 -8.39
CA MET A 157 4.56 17.05 -6.97
C MET A 157 3.23 17.45 -6.31
N CYS A 158 2.90 16.75 -5.25
CA CYS A 158 1.74 17.01 -4.43
C CYS A 158 1.99 16.57 -2.98
N TYR A 159 1.12 16.99 -2.07
CA TYR A 159 1.18 16.61 -0.66
C TYR A 159 0.05 15.62 -0.35
N VAL A 160 0.36 14.63 0.47
CA VAL A 160 -0.58 13.55 0.82
C VAL A 160 -0.82 13.57 2.31
N LEU A 161 -2.04 13.93 2.70
CA LEU A 161 -2.49 13.80 4.09
C LEU A 161 -3.10 12.42 4.30
N ILE A 162 -2.64 11.71 5.32
CA ILE A 162 -3.14 10.39 5.70
C ILE A 162 -3.96 10.50 7.00
N GLY A 163 -5.19 10.01 6.97
CA GLY A 163 -6.06 9.89 8.14
C GLY A 163 -6.52 8.44 8.35
N LYS A 164 -6.10 7.81 9.44
CA LYS A 164 -6.57 6.46 9.80
C LYS A 164 -7.46 6.54 11.03
N PRO A 165 -8.76 6.18 10.92
CA PRO A 165 -9.65 6.08 12.08
C PRO A 165 -9.25 4.93 13.01
N GLY A 166 -9.79 4.91 14.22
CA GLY A 166 -9.50 3.91 15.26
C GLY A 166 -10.13 2.53 15.02
N ILE A 167 -10.46 2.20 13.77
CA ILE A 167 -11.10 0.95 13.37
C ILE A 167 -10.16 0.07 12.55
N ASN A 168 -10.50 -1.22 12.43
CA ASN A 168 -9.84 -2.16 11.54
C ASN A 168 -10.87 -2.73 10.55
N VAL A 169 -10.51 -2.76 9.28
CA VAL A 169 -11.33 -3.31 8.20
C VAL A 169 -10.65 -4.54 7.63
N SER A 170 -11.39 -5.63 7.54
CA SER A 170 -10.89 -6.87 6.94
C SER A 170 -11.06 -6.82 5.42
N THR A 171 -9.97 -6.97 4.67
CA THR A 171 -10.00 -7.08 3.20
C THR A 171 -10.94 -8.21 2.76
N LYS A 172 -10.92 -9.36 3.48
CA LYS A 172 -11.83 -10.48 3.20
C LYS A 172 -13.30 -10.09 3.35
N PHE A 173 -13.63 -9.27 4.37
CA PHE A 173 -14.98 -8.75 4.57
C PHE A 173 -15.40 -7.88 3.39
N VAL A 174 -14.55 -6.95 2.96
CA VAL A 174 -14.87 -6.00 1.89
C VAL A 174 -15.09 -6.73 0.56
N TYR A 175 -14.14 -7.57 0.15
CA TYR A 175 -14.28 -8.35 -1.08
C TYR A 175 -15.43 -9.38 -1.03
N GLY A 176 -15.73 -9.92 0.16
CA GLY A 176 -16.81 -10.88 0.35
C GLY A 176 -18.21 -10.26 0.30
N ASN A 177 -18.32 -8.95 0.52
CA ASN A 177 -19.59 -8.20 0.47
C ASN A 177 -19.70 -7.30 -0.76
N LEU A 178 -18.74 -7.36 -1.67
CA LEU A 178 -18.79 -6.59 -2.90
C LEU A 178 -19.75 -7.23 -3.89
N HIS A 179 -20.79 -6.49 -4.26
CA HIS A 179 -21.79 -6.86 -5.27
C HIS A 179 -21.49 -6.06 -6.55
N LEU A 180 -20.73 -6.64 -7.47
CA LEU A 180 -20.29 -5.96 -8.69
C LEU A 180 -21.45 -5.46 -9.55
N ASP A 181 -22.57 -6.21 -9.58
CA ASP A 181 -23.78 -5.81 -10.31
C ASP A 181 -24.45 -4.55 -9.74
N ALA A 182 -24.11 -4.18 -8.51
CA ALA A 182 -24.62 -2.98 -7.84
C ALA A 182 -23.65 -1.79 -7.92
N VAL A 183 -22.44 -1.99 -8.45
CA VAL A 183 -21.47 -0.90 -8.67
C VAL A 183 -21.89 -0.13 -9.92
N THR A 184 -22.30 1.11 -9.74
CA THR A 184 -22.76 1.98 -10.84
C THR A 184 -21.68 2.92 -11.36
N GLU A 185 -20.66 3.19 -10.54
CA GLU A 185 -19.56 4.11 -10.87
C GLU A 185 -18.23 3.38 -10.83
N HIS A 186 -17.52 3.40 -11.93
CA HIS A 186 -16.18 2.85 -12.08
C HIS A 186 -15.18 3.99 -12.32
N PRO A 187 -13.99 3.97 -11.69
CA PRO A 187 -12.97 4.98 -11.95
C PRO A 187 -12.47 4.88 -13.38
N ASP A 188 -12.24 6.03 -14.01
CA ASP A 188 -11.65 6.13 -15.36
C ASP A 188 -10.12 5.88 -15.28
N ILE A 189 -9.74 4.61 -15.18
CA ILE A 189 -8.33 4.21 -15.08
C ILE A 189 -7.53 4.59 -16.33
N ASP A 190 -8.12 4.49 -17.53
CA ASP A 190 -7.43 4.84 -18.78
C ASP A 190 -7.17 6.34 -18.87
N GLY A 191 -8.17 7.17 -18.60
CA GLY A 191 -7.99 8.61 -18.53
C GLY A 191 -7.02 9.04 -17.41
N MET A 192 -6.99 8.31 -16.28
CA MET A 192 -6.00 8.55 -15.23
C MET A 192 -4.58 8.24 -15.70
N VAL A 193 -4.36 7.13 -16.43
CA VAL A 193 -3.07 6.81 -17.05
C VAL A 193 -2.62 7.90 -18.00
N GLU A 194 -3.55 8.45 -18.81
CA GLU A 194 -3.25 9.56 -19.72
C GLU A 194 -2.91 10.84 -18.95
N ALA A 195 -3.67 11.20 -17.92
CA ALA A 195 -3.38 12.35 -17.06
C ALA A 195 -2.00 12.22 -16.37
N ILE A 196 -1.62 11.03 -15.91
CA ILE A 196 -0.28 10.76 -15.36
C ILE A 196 0.81 11.00 -16.40
N ARG A 197 0.63 10.50 -17.64
CA ARG A 197 1.59 10.73 -18.75
C ARG A 197 1.75 12.20 -19.12
N ASN A 198 0.68 12.95 -18.98
CA ASN A 198 0.66 14.39 -19.25
C ASN A 198 1.09 15.24 -18.05
N HIS A 199 1.45 14.63 -16.90
CA HIS A 199 1.77 15.32 -15.65
C HIS A 199 0.66 16.29 -15.20
N ASP A 200 -0.59 15.88 -15.36
CA ASP A 200 -1.79 16.66 -15.00
C ASP A 200 -2.34 16.19 -13.64
N LEU A 201 -1.99 16.92 -12.57
CA LEU A 201 -2.44 16.59 -11.21
C LEU A 201 -3.98 16.62 -11.10
N TYR A 202 -4.62 17.65 -11.66
CA TYR A 202 -6.08 17.79 -11.56
C TYR A 202 -6.79 16.72 -12.40
N GLY A 203 -6.28 16.42 -13.59
CA GLY A 203 -6.78 15.31 -14.39
C GLY A 203 -6.66 13.96 -13.71
N ILE A 204 -5.62 13.74 -12.86
CA ILE A 204 -5.50 12.56 -12.03
C ILE A 204 -6.54 12.55 -10.91
N THR A 205 -6.63 13.65 -10.15
CA THR A 205 -7.50 13.75 -8.97
C THR A 205 -8.99 13.71 -9.34
N ASP A 206 -9.39 14.27 -10.45
CA ASP A 206 -10.77 14.23 -10.96
C ASP A 206 -11.25 12.82 -11.33
N ARG A 207 -10.29 11.91 -11.60
CA ARG A 207 -10.56 10.50 -11.95
C ARG A 207 -10.34 9.53 -10.79
N MET A 208 -9.99 10.03 -9.60
CA MET A 208 -9.84 9.18 -8.42
C MET A 208 -11.17 8.50 -8.09
N GLY A 209 -11.12 7.20 -7.86
CA GLY A 209 -12.27 6.39 -7.47
C GLY A 209 -11.84 5.03 -6.95
N ASN A 210 -12.62 4.48 -6.03
CA ASN A 210 -12.34 3.19 -5.41
C ASN A 210 -13.66 2.43 -5.21
N VAL A 211 -13.91 1.43 -6.04
CA VAL A 211 -15.16 0.65 -5.96
C VAL A 211 -15.38 -0.05 -4.63
N LEU A 212 -14.32 -0.29 -3.85
CA LEU A 212 -14.44 -0.89 -2.52
C LEU A 212 -15.06 0.07 -1.49
N GLU A 213 -15.10 1.38 -1.76
CA GLU A 213 -15.84 2.35 -0.93
C GLU A 213 -17.34 2.03 -0.88
N SER A 214 -17.91 1.44 -1.94
CA SER A 214 -19.32 1.02 -1.97
C SER A 214 -19.69 0.03 -0.87
N VAL A 215 -18.71 -0.72 -0.36
CA VAL A 215 -18.89 -1.64 0.77
C VAL A 215 -18.43 -1.02 2.08
N THR A 216 -17.27 -0.38 2.06
CA THR A 216 -16.59 0.01 3.30
C THR A 216 -17.19 1.28 3.90
N CYS A 217 -17.54 2.28 3.08
CA CYS A 217 -18.10 3.55 3.59
C CYS A 217 -19.47 3.37 4.27
N PRO A 218 -20.43 2.62 3.71
CA PRO A 218 -21.69 2.35 4.40
C PRO A 218 -21.52 1.57 5.71
N ALA A 219 -20.54 0.66 5.76
CA ALA A 219 -20.26 -0.12 6.98
C ALA A 219 -19.50 0.72 8.05
N TYR A 220 -18.76 1.73 7.63
CA TYR A 220 -17.94 2.57 8.49
C TYR A 220 -18.01 4.05 8.08
N PRO A 221 -19.09 4.78 8.43
CA PRO A 221 -19.34 6.15 7.98
C PRO A 221 -18.23 7.16 8.32
N VAL A 222 -17.42 6.90 9.34
CA VAL A 222 -16.27 7.73 9.72
C VAL A 222 -15.27 7.93 8.56
N ILE A 223 -15.25 7.03 7.56
CA ILE A 223 -14.42 7.15 6.37
C ILE A 223 -14.87 8.35 5.55
N ASP A 224 -16.18 8.47 5.28
CA ASP A 224 -16.74 9.61 4.55
C ASP A 224 -16.63 10.91 5.34
N GLU A 225 -16.73 10.85 6.68
CA GLU A 225 -16.52 12.02 7.54
C GLU A 225 -15.08 12.54 7.42
N ILE A 226 -14.06 11.65 7.39
CA ILE A 226 -12.66 12.04 7.19
C ILE A 226 -12.46 12.61 5.80
N LYS A 227 -13.02 11.99 4.74
CA LYS A 227 -12.97 12.52 3.35
C LYS A 227 -13.55 13.93 3.30
N ALA A 228 -14.76 14.11 3.84
CA ALA A 228 -15.43 15.41 3.87
C ALA A 228 -14.62 16.48 4.64
N GLN A 229 -13.98 16.08 5.76
CA GLN A 229 -13.11 16.97 6.52
C GLN A 229 -11.87 17.39 5.72
N MET A 230 -11.23 16.46 4.99
CA MET A 230 -10.09 16.79 4.13
C MET A 230 -10.50 17.72 2.99
N MET A 231 -11.62 17.44 2.31
CA MET A 231 -12.15 18.27 1.22
C MET A 231 -12.49 19.69 1.71
N LYS A 232 -13.18 19.80 2.85
CA LYS A 232 -13.53 21.09 3.47
C LYS A 232 -12.30 21.96 3.78
N ASN A 233 -11.16 21.31 4.07
CA ASN A 233 -9.92 21.99 4.43
C ASN A 233 -8.92 22.10 3.24
N GLY A 234 -9.39 21.98 2.02
CA GLY A 234 -8.64 22.35 0.81
C GLY A 234 -7.91 21.19 0.12
N ALA A 235 -8.27 19.94 0.41
CA ALA A 235 -7.84 18.83 -0.44
C ALA A 235 -8.39 18.99 -1.85
N VAL A 236 -7.57 18.73 -2.86
CA VAL A 236 -8.01 18.67 -4.26
C VAL A 236 -8.97 17.48 -4.45
N ASN A 237 -8.65 16.34 -3.85
CA ASN A 237 -9.55 15.20 -3.70
C ASN A 237 -9.15 14.35 -2.48
N ALA A 238 -10.08 13.52 -1.99
CA ALA A 238 -9.86 12.61 -0.87
C ALA A 238 -10.56 11.27 -1.12
N MET A 239 -9.88 10.17 -0.78
CA MET A 239 -10.36 8.82 -1.06
C MET A 239 -9.82 7.80 -0.04
N MET A 240 -10.51 6.68 0.09
CA MET A 240 -10.03 5.53 0.87
C MET A 240 -8.95 4.74 0.11
N SER A 241 -7.87 4.36 0.79
CA SER A 241 -6.80 3.54 0.21
C SER A 241 -7.09 2.04 0.33
N GLY A 242 -7.10 1.33 -0.79
CA GLY A 242 -7.36 -0.11 -0.85
C GLY A 242 -8.72 -0.46 -0.25
N SER A 243 -8.77 -1.50 0.59
CA SER A 243 -9.99 -1.87 1.34
C SER A 243 -10.22 -1.02 2.60
N GLY A 244 -9.39 -0.02 2.83
CA GLY A 244 -9.47 0.87 3.98
C GLY A 244 -8.80 0.31 5.25
N PRO A 245 -9.06 0.94 6.40
CA PRO A 245 -9.91 2.13 6.61
C PRO A 245 -9.20 3.48 6.41
N THR A 246 -7.96 3.49 5.95
CA THR A 246 -7.19 4.73 5.77
C THR A 246 -7.79 5.56 4.64
N VAL A 247 -7.95 6.84 4.92
CA VAL A 247 -8.29 7.88 3.94
C VAL A 247 -7.03 8.68 3.64
N PHE A 248 -6.86 9.05 2.39
CA PHE A 248 -5.83 10.02 2.00
C PHE A 248 -6.46 11.19 1.24
N GLY A 249 -5.89 12.37 1.44
CA GLY A 249 -6.23 13.57 0.69
C GLY A 249 -5.01 14.06 -0.10
N ILE A 250 -5.24 14.49 -1.33
CA ILE A 250 -4.22 15.10 -2.20
C ILE A 250 -4.34 16.62 -2.11
N PHE A 251 -3.20 17.29 -1.93
CA PHE A 251 -3.11 18.74 -1.84
C PHE A 251 -2.07 19.26 -2.82
N ASP A 252 -2.37 20.38 -3.44
CA ASP A 252 -1.47 21.13 -4.33
C ASP A 252 -0.60 22.16 -3.58
N ASP A 253 -0.91 22.40 -2.32
CA ASP A 253 -0.32 23.43 -1.46
C ASP A 253 0.04 22.84 -0.10
N PRO A 254 1.30 23.02 0.38
CA PRO A 254 1.74 22.48 1.66
C PRO A 254 1.02 23.11 2.86
N ASP A 255 0.72 24.40 2.81
CA ASP A 255 0.08 25.11 3.93
C ASP A 255 -1.36 24.62 4.12
N LYS A 256 -2.08 24.35 3.01
CA LYS A 256 -3.40 23.71 3.06
C LYS A 256 -3.31 22.30 3.63
N ALA A 257 -2.31 21.50 3.23
CA ALA A 257 -2.12 20.15 3.74
C ALA A 257 -1.84 20.14 5.24
N GLU A 258 -0.98 21.05 5.72
CA GLU A 258 -0.67 21.21 7.15
C GLU A 258 -1.90 21.68 7.95
N PHE A 259 -2.62 22.67 7.45
CA PHE A 259 -3.86 23.13 8.07
C PHE A 259 -4.89 21.99 8.15
N ALA A 260 -5.11 21.26 7.06
CA ALA A 260 -6.05 20.14 7.03
C ALA A 260 -5.64 19.03 8.00
N ARG A 261 -4.34 18.74 8.12
CA ARG A 261 -3.79 17.79 9.10
C ARG A 261 -4.16 18.19 10.53
N ASP A 262 -3.97 19.46 10.87
CA ASP A 262 -4.24 19.94 12.22
C ASP A 262 -5.75 19.96 12.51
N GLN A 263 -6.58 20.36 11.55
CA GLN A 263 -8.04 20.26 11.66
C GLN A 263 -8.53 18.83 11.83
N LEU A 264 -7.93 17.88 11.10
CA LEU A 264 -8.26 16.46 11.22
C LEU A 264 -7.86 15.90 12.61
N LYS A 265 -6.73 16.32 13.17
CA LYS A 265 -6.33 15.95 14.55
C LYS A 265 -7.31 16.51 15.59
N ILE A 266 -7.72 17.77 15.43
CA ILE A 266 -8.66 18.43 16.35
C ILE A 266 -10.05 17.75 16.29
N SER A 267 -10.50 17.31 15.13
CA SER A 267 -11.80 16.66 14.98
C SER A 267 -11.92 15.33 15.72
N GLY A 268 -10.81 14.66 16.02
CA GLY A 268 -10.79 13.34 16.66
C GLY A 268 -11.26 12.18 15.74
N LEU A 269 -11.59 12.45 14.49
CA LEU A 269 -12.06 11.44 13.54
C LEU A 269 -10.98 10.40 13.19
N SER A 270 -9.72 10.80 13.16
CA SER A 270 -8.59 9.91 12.93
C SER A 270 -7.78 9.67 14.18
N LYS A 271 -7.40 8.41 14.42
CA LYS A 271 -6.50 8.01 15.51
C LYS A 271 -5.04 8.26 15.16
N GLN A 272 -4.71 8.18 13.86
CA GLN A 272 -3.37 8.41 13.33
C GLN A 272 -3.50 9.36 12.12
N THR A 273 -2.71 10.44 12.14
CA THR A 273 -2.71 11.49 11.12
C THR A 273 -1.27 11.86 10.76
N PHE A 274 -0.94 11.81 9.49
CA PHE A 274 0.41 12.05 8.97
C PHE A 274 0.39 12.99 7.78
#